data_7dcb2404e330ae98423883a08287d24f
#
_entry.id   7dcb2404e330ae98423883a08287d24f
#
_cell.length_a   1.000
_cell.length_b   1.000
_cell.length_c   1.000
_cell.angle_alpha   90.00
_cell.angle_beta   90.00
_cell.angle_gamma   90.00
#
_symmetry.space_group_name_H-M   'P 1'
#
loop_
_entity.id
_entity.type
_entity.pdbx_description
1 polymer ?
#
loop_
_entity_poly.entity_id
_entity_poly.type
_entity_poly.pdbx_seq_one_letter_code
_entity_poly.pdbx_strand_id
1 'polypeptide(L)'
;MTIPEPGEPHYSGPIMPPSLSDAPPQRSAGLEPIRILSVSDSESYLKWATQLLSTLPDVEGRVFLIDNPILPTDEQIAGAVAGTDWEHREVPVISRADLAQVIADHSPDIVLGAATGPIVAQVFLTAHTRTNRPALVSGLPGMGLPASGKGMNYRRLMDAFIAHSFAEVAAYTEASAQSQVPCEVLLARLPMLRSEGLPQLKNSSPEATPPDYVTEAAPDTLVFAPQAKVPAERVDREAVVAALAEFADGHPDSTAVIKMRSRPGEFETHHEQHSYFEILDDFRTRRVPGAERIELGYGPLSDFLTDGSALVTVSSTAALESIDRGIPTLLISDFGFNAELLNEVFEGSGATGTLADVAAGSIGFPDPEWLAENYFHAQDGQLRRDLGLLATRAQAGQLPNRRSALFKQKRMLIRAELRTVTPAPVVSAYRKLRRTR
;
A
#
# COMPACT_ATOMS: atom_id res chain seq x y z
N MET A 1 -43.04 43.33 11.46
CA MET A 1 -42.36 42.76 10.29
C MET A 1 -41.18 41.94 10.85
N THR A 2 -41.45 40.69 11.18
CA THR A 2 -40.55 39.77 11.87
C THR A 2 -39.91 38.89 10.84
N ILE A 3 -38.59 38.82 10.85
CA ILE A 3 -37.75 37.99 9.95
C ILE A 3 -37.74 36.58 10.52
N PRO A 4 -37.99 35.50 9.73
CA PRO A 4 -37.89 34.14 10.21
C PRO A 4 -36.43 33.67 10.26
N GLU A 5 -36.08 32.92 11.31
CA GLU A 5 -34.79 32.25 11.51
C GLU A 5 -34.60 31.12 10.47
N PRO A 6 -33.35 30.83 10.07
CA PRO A 6 -33.07 29.73 9.17
C PRO A 6 -33.12 28.38 9.92
N GLY A 7 -33.94 27.45 9.40
CA GLY A 7 -34.11 26.11 9.92
C GLY A 7 -32.83 25.28 9.82
N GLU A 8 -32.61 24.48 10.84
CA GLU A 8 -31.53 23.48 10.92
C GLU A 8 -31.65 22.42 9.81
N PRO A 9 -30.53 21.93 9.24
CA PRO A 9 -30.58 20.85 8.28
C PRO A 9 -30.86 19.51 8.99
N HIS A 10 -31.99 18.88 8.62
CA HIS A 10 -32.28 17.51 9.02
C HIS A 10 -31.25 16.55 8.45
N TYR A 11 -30.41 16.02 9.32
CA TYR A 11 -29.50 14.91 9.03
C TYR A 11 -30.34 13.63 8.91
N SER A 12 -30.51 13.12 7.70
CA SER A 12 -31.08 11.79 7.46
C SER A 12 -30.00 10.76 7.81
N GLY A 13 -30.21 9.97 8.85
CA GLY A 13 -29.34 8.91 9.29
C GLY A 13 -29.04 7.87 8.18
N PRO A 14 -27.99 7.05 8.36
CA PRO A 14 -27.55 6.11 7.36
C PRO A 14 -28.64 5.07 7.03
N ILE A 15 -28.87 4.86 5.74
CA ILE A 15 -29.73 3.82 5.22
C ILE A 15 -29.06 2.48 5.52
N MET A 16 -29.58 1.73 6.49
CA MET A 16 -29.16 0.36 6.75
C MET A 16 -29.48 -0.53 5.54
N PRO A 17 -28.54 -1.33 5.05
CA PRO A 17 -28.83 -2.36 4.05
C PRO A 17 -29.71 -3.46 4.68
N PRO A 18 -30.57 -4.13 3.88
CA PRO A 18 -31.49 -5.16 4.39
C PRO A 18 -30.70 -6.36 4.96
N SER A 19 -31.17 -6.87 6.09
CA SER A 19 -30.66 -8.06 6.77
C SER A 19 -30.64 -9.27 5.83
N LEU A 20 -29.43 -9.80 5.59
CA LEU A 20 -29.26 -11.07 4.88
C LEU A 20 -29.56 -12.24 5.84
N SER A 21 -30.41 -13.16 5.37
CA SER A 21 -30.83 -14.37 6.06
C SER A 21 -29.67 -15.31 6.35
N ASP A 22 -29.66 -15.91 7.54
CA ASP A 22 -28.79 -17.00 7.98
C ASP A 22 -28.97 -18.26 7.10
N ALA A 23 -28.22 -18.36 6.01
CA ALA A 23 -28.00 -19.61 5.28
C ALA A 23 -26.51 -19.94 5.32
N PRO A 24 -26.11 -21.18 5.68
CA PRO A 24 -24.71 -21.56 5.66
C PRO A 24 -24.16 -21.47 4.24
N PRO A 25 -22.85 -21.18 4.06
CA PRO A 25 -22.26 -21.04 2.74
C PRO A 25 -22.39 -22.36 1.99
N GLN A 26 -23.27 -22.39 1.00
CA GLN A 26 -23.34 -23.49 0.04
C GLN A 26 -22.01 -23.50 -0.72
N ARG A 27 -21.27 -24.60 -0.64
CA ARG A 27 -20.16 -24.90 -1.54
C ARG A 27 -20.68 -24.73 -2.96
N SER A 28 -20.16 -23.74 -3.68
CA SER A 28 -20.50 -23.49 -5.07
C SER A 28 -20.03 -24.67 -5.92
N ALA A 29 -20.96 -25.51 -6.31
CA ALA A 29 -20.71 -26.58 -7.26
C ALA A 29 -20.37 -25.95 -8.63
N GLY A 30 -19.16 -26.19 -9.15
CA GLY A 30 -18.86 -26.20 -10.57
C GLY A 30 -18.59 -24.87 -11.29
N LEU A 31 -18.04 -23.85 -10.63
CA LEU A 31 -17.44 -22.75 -11.37
C LEU A 31 -16.04 -23.14 -11.83
N GLU A 32 -15.77 -23.01 -13.13
CA GLU A 32 -14.41 -23.17 -13.65
C GLU A 32 -13.46 -22.17 -12.96
N PRO A 33 -12.20 -22.59 -12.67
CA PRO A 33 -11.24 -21.69 -12.03
C PRO A 33 -10.97 -20.48 -12.91
N ILE A 34 -10.86 -19.30 -12.28
CA ILE A 34 -10.50 -18.06 -13.00
C ILE A 34 -8.99 -18.09 -13.26
N ARG A 35 -8.59 -17.94 -14.52
CA ARG A 35 -7.18 -17.85 -14.91
C ARG A 35 -6.70 -16.40 -14.80
N ILE A 36 -5.81 -16.15 -13.85
CA ILE A 36 -5.24 -14.83 -13.61
C ILE A 36 -3.74 -14.85 -13.91
N LEU A 37 -3.32 -14.01 -14.86
CA LEU A 37 -1.91 -13.77 -15.13
C LEU A 37 -1.51 -12.44 -14.51
N SER A 38 -0.60 -12.49 -13.54
CA SER A 38 -0.02 -11.30 -12.89
C SER A 38 1.34 -10.96 -13.48
N VAL A 39 1.59 -9.66 -13.70
CA VAL A 39 2.89 -9.12 -14.07
C VAL A 39 3.33 -8.11 -13.06
N SER A 40 4.48 -8.38 -12.42
CA SER A 40 5.09 -7.53 -11.40
C SER A 40 6.43 -6.97 -11.88
N ASP A 41 6.88 -5.83 -11.30
CA ASP A 41 8.13 -5.16 -11.69
C ASP A 41 9.05 -4.85 -10.49
N SER A 42 8.63 -5.14 -9.29
CA SER A 42 9.36 -4.86 -8.05
C SER A 42 8.94 -5.79 -6.92
N GLU A 43 9.74 -5.85 -5.87
CA GLU A 43 9.48 -6.67 -4.68
C GLU A 43 8.09 -6.41 -4.08
N SER A 44 7.74 -5.14 -3.84
CA SER A 44 6.47 -4.79 -3.19
C SER A 44 5.26 -5.23 -4.01
N TYR A 45 5.31 -5.06 -5.34
CA TYR A 45 4.24 -5.50 -6.22
C TYR A 45 4.19 -7.03 -6.36
N LEU A 46 5.35 -7.70 -6.35
CA LEU A 46 5.40 -9.17 -6.34
C LEU A 46 4.76 -9.72 -5.06
N LYS A 47 5.17 -9.20 -3.90
CA LYS A 47 4.60 -9.56 -2.58
C LYS A 47 3.08 -9.38 -2.57
N TRP A 48 2.60 -8.22 -3.01
CA TRP A 48 1.17 -7.93 -3.07
C TRP A 48 0.41 -8.89 -3.98
N ALA A 49 0.93 -9.17 -5.18
CA ALA A 49 0.26 -10.03 -6.15
C ALA A 49 0.20 -11.48 -5.69
N THR A 50 1.30 -12.04 -5.18
CA THR A 50 1.35 -13.43 -4.71
C THR A 50 0.47 -13.65 -3.49
N GLN A 51 0.51 -12.73 -2.53
CA GLN A 51 -0.36 -12.79 -1.35
C GLN A 51 -1.83 -12.65 -1.73
N LEU A 52 -2.20 -11.68 -2.60
CA LEU A 52 -3.58 -11.51 -3.06
C LEU A 52 -4.10 -12.77 -3.75
N LEU A 53 -3.33 -13.34 -4.68
CA LEU A 53 -3.74 -14.53 -5.40
C LEU A 53 -3.86 -15.77 -4.50
N SER A 54 -3.00 -15.90 -3.48
CA SER A 54 -3.07 -17.00 -2.50
C SER A 54 -4.29 -16.90 -1.57
N THR A 55 -4.92 -15.73 -1.44
CA THR A 55 -6.16 -15.59 -0.65
C THR A 55 -7.42 -15.92 -1.44
N LEU A 56 -7.33 -16.08 -2.77
CA LEU A 56 -8.48 -16.26 -3.64
C LEU A 56 -8.74 -17.75 -3.92
N PRO A 57 -9.87 -18.31 -3.48
CA PRO A 57 -10.22 -19.68 -3.81
C PRO A 57 -10.56 -19.82 -5.32
N ASP A 58 -10.35 -21.00 -5.87
CA ASP A 58 -10.68 -21.36 -7.26
C ASP A 58 -10.09 -20.38 -8.29
N VAL A 59 -8.81 -19.99 -8.09
CA VAL A 59 -8.04 -19.17 -9.03
C VAL A 59 -6.81 -19.96 -9.50
N GLU A 60 -6.64 -20.02 -10.81
CA GLU A 60 -5.40 -20.49 -11.43
C GLU A 60 -4.49 -19.29 -11.68
N GLY A 61 -3.61 -18.99 -10.70
CA GLY A 61 -2.68 -17.89 -10.73
C GLY A 61 -1.38 -18.23 -11.49
N ARG A 62 -0.91 -17.30 -12.33
CA ARG A 62 0.44 -17.31 -12.91
C ARG A 62 1.07 -15.94 -12.65
N VAL A 63 2.29 -15.94 -12.12
CA VAL A 63 3.01 -14.71 -11.76
C VAL A 63 4.31 -14.62 -12.52
N PHE A 64 4.57 -13.47 -13.11
CA PHE A 64 5.78 -13.16 -13.84
C PHE A 64 6.38 -11.85 -13.35
N LEU A 65 7.71 -11.77 -13.34
CA LEU A 65 8.45 -10.53 -13.23
C LEU A 65 8.80 -10.01 -14.62
N ILE A 66 8.73 -8.71 -14.81
CA ILE A 66 9.17 -8.07 -16.05
C ILE A 66 10.56 -7.46 -15.87
N ASP A 67 11.48 -7.74 -16.80
CA ASP A 67 12.83 -7.18 -16.78
C ASP A 67 12.80 -5.65 -16.84
N ASN A 68 13.40 -5.01 -15.85
CA ASN A 68 13.45 -3.57 -15.67
C ASN A 68 14.56 -3.17 -14.67
N PRO A 69 14.96 -1.86 -14.60
CA PRO A 69 16.04 -1.41 -13.72
C PRO A 69 15.83 -1.59 -12.21
N ILE A 70 14.61 -1.88 -11.77
CA ILE A 70 14.27 -2.11 -10.35
C ILE A 70 13.86 -3.57 -10.09
N LEU A 71 14.34 -4.50 -10.94
CA LEU A 71 14.09 -5.93 -10.76
C LEU A 71 14.62 -6.38 -9.38
N PRO A 72 13.80 -7.07 -8.57
CA PRO A 72 14.24 -7.53 -7.27
C PRO A 72 15.33 -8.61 -7.37
N THR A 73 16.19 -8.68 -6.37
CA THR A 73 17.20 -9.75 -6.22
C THR A 73 16.52 -11.08 -5.86
N ASP A 74 17.24 -12.20 -6.01
CA ASP A 74 16.71 -13.52 -5.66
C ASP A 74 16.29 -13.59 -4.18
N GLU A 75 17.03 -12.95 -3.27
CA GLU A 75 16.68 -12.85 -1.86
C GLU A 75 15.37 -12.06 -1.64
N GLN A 76 15.22 -10.94 -2.35
CA GLN A 76 13.99 -10.14 -2.30
C GLN A 76 12.80 -10.88 -2.91
N ILE A 77 13.02 -11.66 -3.98
CA ILE A 77 11.97 -12.52 -4.56
C ILE A 77 11.55 -13.57 -3.54
N ALA A 78 12.51 -14.28 -2.94
CA ALA A 78 12.22 -15.28 -1.92
C ALA A 78 11.43 -14.69 -0.73
N GLY A 79 11.82 -13.50 -0.25
CA GLY A 79 11.10 -12.79 0.81
C GLY A 79 9.68 -12.36 0.40
N ALA A 80 9.49 -11.94 -0.85
CA ALA A 80 8.20 -11.50 -1.37
C ALA A 80 7.18 -12.63 -1.51
N VAL A 81 7.63 -13.85 -1.84
CA VAL A 81 6.76 -15.02 -2.05
C VAL A 81 6.60 -15.90 -0.81
N ALA A 82 7.35 -15.63 0.26
CA ALA A 82 7.29 -16.42 1.49
C ALA A 82 5.87 -16.47 2.07
N GLY A 83 5.42 -17.65 2.47
CA GLY A 83 4.08 -17.91 3.00
C GLY A 83 2.96 -17.84 1.96
N THR A 84 3.29 -17.86 0.67
CA THR A 84 2.32 -17.88 -0.45
C THR A 84 2.41 -19.19 -1.26
N ASP A 85 1.48 -19.37 -2.18
CA ASP A 85 1.50 -20.52 -3.12
C ASP A 85 2.73 -20.53 -4.03
N TRP A 86 3.51 -19.45 -4.05
CA TRP A 86 4.73 -19.31 -4.84
C TRP A 86 6.02 -19.51 -4.05
N GLU A 87 5.98 -19.79 -2.76
CA GLU A 87 7.17 -19.99 -1.92
C GLU A 87 8.17 -21.03 -2.47
N HIS A 88 7.62 -22.08 -3.10
CA HIS A 88 8.42 -23.17 -3.69
C HIS A 88 8.26 -23.26 -5.21
N ARG A 89 7.83 -22.18 -5.86
CA ARG A 89 7.67 -22.09 -7.32
C ARG A 89 8.60 -21.01 -7.87
N GLU A 90 9.14 -21.27 -9.05
CA GLU A 90 9.86 -20.25 -9.79
C GLU A 90 8.92 -19.13 -10.22
N VAL A 91 9.36 -17.88 -10.06
CA VAL A 91 8.73 -16.68 -10.62
C VAL A 91 9.56 -16.26 -11.84
N PRO A 92 9.16 -16.62 -13.06
CA PRO A 92 9.95 -16.34 -14.26
C PRO A 92 10.09 -14.86 -14.51
N VAL A 93 11.30 -14.43 -14.91
CA VAL A 93 11.57 -13.07 -15.41
C VAL A 93 11.40 -13.08 -16.93
N ILE A 94 10.55 -12.21 -17.45
CA ILE A 94 10.27 -12.08 -18.88
C ILE A 94 10.72 -10.72 -19.42
N SER A 95 11.14 -10.70 -20.68
CA SER A 95 11.41 -9.44 -21.36
C SER A 95 10.09 -8.73 -21.75
N ARG A 96 10.17 -7.42 -22.00
CA ARG A 96 9.03 -6.67 -22.55
C ARG A 96 8.58 -7.18 -23.92
N ALA A 97 9.48 -7.75 -24.70
CA ALA A 97 9.18 -8.30 -26.02
C ALA A 97 8.37 -9.61 -25.92
N ASP A 98 8.62 -10.42 -24.90
CA ASP A 98 7.98 -11.72 -24.71
C ASP A 98 6.58 -11.61 -24.09
N LEU A 99 6.24 -10.47 -23.51
CA LEU A 99 4.98 -10.26 -22.79
C LEU A 99 3.74 -10.62 -23.63
N ALA A 100 3.72 -10.30 -24.93
CA ALA A 100 2.61 -10.62 -25.82
C ALA A 100 2.46 -12.13 -26.01
N GLN A 101 3.57 -12.85 -26.13
CA GLN A 101 3.60 -14.30 -26.27
C GLN A 101 3.16 -14.99 -24.98
N VAL A 102 3.67 -14.54 -23.82
CA VAL A 102 3.30 -15.06 -22.51
C VAL A 102 1.79 -14.93 -22.26
N ILE A 103 1.19 -13.77 -22.58
CA ILE A 103 -0.26 -13.59 -22.46
C ILE A 103 -1.00 -14.51 -23.45
N ALA A 104 -0.44 -14.77 -24.65
CA ALA A 104 -1.03 -15.66 -25.63
C ALA A 104 -1.06 -17.12 -25.16
N ASP A 105 0.06 -17.61 -24.67
CA ASP A 105 0.25 -19.00 -24.27
C ASP A 105 -0.61 -19.39 -23.08
N HIS A 106 -0.82 -18.44 -22.14
CA HIS A 106 -1.62 -18.70 -20.94
C HIS A 106 -3.10 -18.37 -21.11
N SER A 107 -3.49 -17.62 -22.15
CA SER A 107 -4.88 -17.24 -22.43
C SER A 107 -5.69 -16.89 -21.16
N PRO A 108 -5.22 -15.91 -20.35
CA PRO A 108 -5.86 -15.58 -19.07
C PRO A 108 -7.22 -14.93 -19.27
N ASP A 109 -8.11 -15.11 -18.26
CA ASP A 109 -9.38 -14.39 -18.19
C ASP A 109 -9.16 -12.97 -17.66
N ILE A 110 -8.14 -12.82 -16.78
CA ILE A 110 -7.74 -11.54 -16.17
C ILE A 110 -6.23 -11.37 -16.29
N VAL A 111 -5.78 -10.18 -16.66
CA VAL A 111 -4.39 -9.74 -16.47
C VAL A 111 -4.34 -8.77 -15.29
N LEU A 112 -3.64 -9.18 -14.24
CA LEU A 112 -3.36 -8.36 -13.05
C LEU A 112 -2.07 -7.58 -13.28
N GLY A 113 -2.19 -6.27 -13.52
CA GLY A 113 -1.06 -5.36 -13.62
C GLY A 113 -0.60 -4.93 -12.23
N ALA A 114 0.22 -5.75 -11.60
CA ALA A 114 0.83 -5.52 -10.29
C ALA A 114 2.19 -4.85 -10.47
N ALA A 115 2.22 -3.62 -11.00
CA ALA A 115 3.45 -2.96 -11.40
C ALA A 115 3.38 -1.45 -11.28
N THR A 116 4.55 -0.80 -11.33
CA THR A 116 4.66 0.66 -11.39
C THR A 116 3.98 1.24 -12.63
N GLY A 117 3.59 2.51 -12.57
CA GLY A 117 2.78 3.16 -13.62
C GLY A 117 3.25 2.91 -15.06
N PRO A 118 4.52 3.13 -15.42
CA PRO A 118 5.00 2.91 -16.79
C PRO A 118 4.87 1.46 -17.27
N ILE A 119 5.16 0.50 -16.37
CA ILE A 119 5.10 -0.93 -16.69
C ILE A 119 3.64 -1.39 -16.79
N VAL A 120 2.78 -1.05 -15.84
CA VAL A 120 1.35 -1.42 -15.90
C VAL A 120 0.70 -0.87 -17.19
N ALA A 121 1.09 0.34 -17.60
CA ALA A 121 0.60 0.93 -18.85
C ALA A 121 0.99 0.10 -20.09
N GLN A 122 2.20 -0.44 -20.10
CA GLN A 122 2.68 -1.31 -21.18
C GLN A 122 1.99 -2.67 -21.16
N VAL A 123 1.88 -3.31 -19.99
CA VAL A 123 1.17 -4.58 -19.80
C VAL A 123 -0.26 -4.48 -20.33
N PHE A 124 -0.98 -3.44 -19.92
CA PHE A 124 -2.35 -3.23 -20.36
C PHE A 124 -2.48 -2.90 -21.83
N LEU A 125 -1.53 -2.15 -22.41
CA LEU A 125 -1.52 -1.91 -23.84
C LEU A 125 -1.35 -3.20 -24.62
N THR A 126 -0.42 -4.07 -24.20
CA THR A 126 -0.16 -5.37 -24.85
C THR A 126 -1.38 -6.30 -24.75
N ALA A 127 -1.96 -6.43 -23.56
CA ALA A 127 -3.12 -7.28 -23.35
C ALA A 127 -4.38 -6.77 -24.07
N HIS A 128 -4.58 -5.45 -24.15
CA HIS A 128 -5.76 -4.83 -24.77
C HIS A 128 -5.82 -5.04 -26.30
N THR A 129 -4.69 -5.24 -26.98
CA THR A 129 -4.64 -5.36 -28.45
C THR A 129 -5.11 -6.72 -28.97
N ARG A 130 -5.46 -7.66 -28.09
CA ARG A 130 -5.91 -9.01 -28.45
C ARG A 130 -7.37 -9.01 -28.88
N THR A 131 -7.75 -9.95 -29.77
CA THR A 131 -9.11 -10.09 -30.30
C THR A 131 -10.11 -10.41 -29.17
N ASN A 132 -9.78 -11.40 -28.32
CA ASN A 132 -10.50 -11.73 -27.09
C ASN A 132 -9.64 -11.29 -25.91
N ARG A 133 -9.72 -10.00 -25.58
CA ARG A 133 -8.88 -9.46 -24.52
C ARG A 133 -9.32 -9.93 -23.13
N PRO A 134 -8.38 -10.24 -22.24
CA PRO A 134 -8.69 -10.43 -20.84
C PRO A 134 -9.22 -9.15 -20.19
N ALA A 135 -9.87 -9.28 -19.02
CA ALA A 135 -10.11 -8.14 -18.15
C ALA A 135 -8.78 -7.62 -17.59
N LEU A 136 -8.65 -6.29 -17.47
CA LEU A 136 -7.45 -5.61 -17.01
C LEU A 136 -7.68 -5.08 -15.60
N VAL A 137 -6.99 -5.63 -14.62
CA VAL A 137 -7.14 -5.31 -13.21
C VAL A 137 -5.81 -4.80 -12.66
N SER A 138 -5.83 -3.79 -11.80
CA SER A 138 -4.65 -3.29 -11.09
C SER A 138 -5.01 -2.89 -9.66
N GLY A 139 -4.01 -2.63 -8.86
CA GLY A 139 -4.11 -2.11 -7.50
C GLY A 139 -2.77 -1.52 -7.06
N LEU A 140 -2.62 -1.28 -5.77
CA LEU A 140 -1.38 -0.81 -5.16
C LEU A 140 -0.93 -1.78 -4.05
N PRO A 141 0.38 -1.92 -3.81
CA PRO A 141 0.93 -2.90 -2.86
C PRO A 141 0.87 -2.43 -1.39
N GLY A 142 0.10 -1.41 -1.10
CA GLY A 142 -0.02 -0.82 0.24
C GLY A 142 -1.13 0.22 0.29
N MET A 143 -0.99 1.20 1.16
CA MET A 143 -1.96 2.30 1.29
C MET A 143 -2.04 3.12 -0.01
N GLY A 144 -3.25 3.32 -0.51
CA GLY A 144 -3.51 3.92 -1.82
C GLY A 144 -3.91 5.39 -1.80
N LEU A 145 -4.02 6.03 -0.63
CA LEU A 145 -4.38 7.44 -0.53
C LEU A 145 -3.16 8.37 -0.55
N PRO A 146 -3.31 9.55 -1.13
CA PRO A 146 -4.45 10.03 -1.92
C PRO A 146 -4.53 9.39 -3.31
N ALA A 147 -5.73 9.29 -3.88
CA ALA A 147 -5.94 8.76 -5.22
C ALA A 147 -5.23 9.63 -6.27
N SER A 148 -4.12 9.15 -6.81
CA SER A 148 -3.25 9.94 -7.70
C SER A 148 -3.77 9.95 -9.13
N GLY A 149 -4.10 11.12 -9.65
CA GLY A 149 -4.45 11.31 -11.06
C GLY A 149 -3.35 10.85 -12.03
N LYS A 150 -2.07 10.94 -11.64
CA LYS A 150 -0.95 10.38 -12.40
C LYS A 150 -0.99 8.86 -12.41
N GLY A 151 -1.27 8.22 -11.26
CA GLY A 151 -1.43 6.77 -11.14
C GLY A 151 -2.57 6.25 -12.01
N MET A 152 -3.72 6.91 -11.97
CA MET A 152 -4.89 6.59 -12.81
C MET A 152 -4.61 6.77 -14.30
N ASN A 153 -3.83 7.78 -14.67
CA ASN A 153 -3.43 7.99 -16.07
C ASN A 153 -2.60 6.85 -16.67
N TYR A 154 -1.75 6.19 -15.89
CA TYR A 154 -1.04 4.99 -16.34
C TYR A 154 -1.96 3.78 -16.47
N ARG A 155 -3.03 3.72 -15.70
CA ARG A 155 -3.98 2.61 -15.60
C ARG A 155 -5.27 2.81 -16.41
N ARG A 156 -5.34 3.81 -17.30
CA ARG A 156 -6.57 4.18 -18.03
C ARG A 156 -7.20 3.09 -18.90
N LEU A 157 -6.50 1.99 -19.15
CA LEU A 157 -7.04 0.83 -19.87
C LEU A 157 -7.65 -0.22 -18.94
N MET A 158 -7.51 -0.07 -17.62
CA MET A 158 -8.03 -1.05 -16.66
C MET A 158 -9.55 -1.11 -16.68
N ASP A 159 -10.09 -2.28 -16.42
CA ASP A 159 -11.51 -2.54 -16.22
C ASP A 159 -11.90 -2.41 -14.75
N ALA A 160 -10.99 -2.82 -13.85
CA ALA A 160 -11.19 -2.65 -12.42
C ALA A 160 -9.88 -2.26 -11.68
N PHE A 161 -10.07 -1.56 -10.55
CA PHE A 161 -9.01 -1.21 -9.61
C PHE A 161 -9.32 -1.83 -8.24
N ILE A 162 -8.35 -2.50 -7.64
CA ILE A 162 -8.45 -3.08 -6.29
C ILE A 162 -7.98 -2.03 -5.30
N ALA A 163 -8.86 -1.66 -4.39
CA ALA A 163 -8.67 -0.77 -3.26
C ALA A 163 -8.74 -1.57 -1.95
N HIS A 164 -8.07 -1.11 -0.89
CA HIS A 164 -7.87 -1.88 0.33
C HIS A 164 -8.62 -1.33 1.56
N SER A 165 -9.30 -0.20 1.42
CA SER A 165 -10.15 0.37 2.46
C SER A 165 -11.40 1.04 1.86
N PHE A 166 -12.43 1.26 2.67
CA PHE A 166 -13.62 1.99 2.20
C PHE A 166 -13.28 3.43 1.79
N ALA A 167 -12.35 4.08 2.49
CA ALA A 167 -11.86 5.40 2.11
C ALA A 167 -11.17 5.39 0.73
N GLU A 168 -10.36 4.37 0.45
CA GLU A 168 -9.77 4.18 -0.89
C GLU A 168 -10.83 3.92 -1.95
N VAL A 169 -11.83 3.06 -1.67
CA VAL A 169 -12.94 2.82 -2.60
C VAL A 169 -13.65 4.11 -2.97
N ALA A 170 -13.96 4.97 -1.99
CA ALA A 170 -14.59 6.26 -2.24
C ALA A 170 -13.68 7.15 -3.11
N ALA A 171 -12.42 7.33 -2.74
CA ALA A 171 -11.48 8.19 -3.45
C ALA A 171 -11.20 7.72 -4.89
N TYR A 172 -11.00 6.40 -5.10
CA TYR A 172 -10.76 5.86 -6.44
C TYR A 172 -12.03 5.81 -7.29
N THR A 173 -13.21 5.66 -6.70
CA THR A 173 -14.49 5.78 -7.41
C THR A 173 -14.68 7.21 -7.93
N GLU A 174 -14.41 8.21 -7.12
CA GLU A 174 -14.44 9.61 -7.55
C GLU A 174 -13.42 9.90 -8.64
N ALA A 175 -12.17 9.50 -8.44
CA ALA A 175 -11.10 9.67 -9.43
C ALA A 175 -11.41 8.94 -10.75
N SER A 176 -12.04 7.77 -10.67
CA SER A 176 -12.51 7.01 -11.83
C SER A 176 -13.64 7.73 -12.56
N ALA A 177 -14.64 8.25 -11.84
CA ALA A 177 -15.75 8.99 -12.43
C ALA A 177 -15.31 10.26 -13.16
N GLN A 178 -14.28 10.93 -12.67
CA GLN A 178 -13.64 12.08 -13.33
C GLN A 178 -12.83 11.68 -14.57
N SER A 179 -12.52 10.40 -14.73
CA SER A 179 -11.80 9.90 -15.89
C SER A 179 -12.71 9.80 -17.12
N GLN A 180 -12.12 9.84 -18.34
CA GLN A 180 -12.90 9.69 -19.58
C GLN A 180 -13.37 8.24 -19.80
N VAL A 181 -12.81 7.28 -19.08
CA VAL A 181 -13.15 5.85 -19.20
C VAL A 181 -13.17 5.29 -17.77
N PRO A 182 -14.32 5.36 -17.11
CA PRO A 182 -14.48 4.85 -15.76
C PRO A 182 -14.13 3.35 -15.65
N CYS A 183 -13.56 2.95 -14.52
CA CYS A 183 -13.36 1.56 -14.14
C CYS A 183 -14.17 1.22 -12.88
N GLU A 184 -14.37 -0.05 -12.65
CA GLU A 184 -14.92 -0.52 -11.38
C GLU A 184 -13.87 -0.40 -10.28
N VAL A 185 -14.30 -0.13 -9.03
CA VAL A 185 -13.40 -0.16 -7.87
C VAL A 185 -13.86 -1.30 -6.97
N LEU A 186 -12.96 -2.25 -6.76
CA LEU A 186 -13.21 -3.48 -6.01
C LEU A 186 -12.55 -3.37 -4.65
N LEU A 187 -13.29 -3.69 -3.57
CA LEU A 187 -12.73 -3.76 -2.24
C LEU A 187 -12.07 -5.11 -2.00
N ALA A 188 -10.85 -5.07 -1.51
CA ALA A 188 -10.13 -6.23 -1.03
C ALA A 188 -9.39 -5.88 0.25
N ARG A 189 -9.37 -6.76 1.23
CA ARG A 189 -8.46 -6.60 2.36
C ARG A 189 -7.02 -6.53 1.86
N LEU A 190 -6.19 -5.74 2.53
CA LEU A 190 -4.76 -5.67 2.21
C LEU A 190 -4.12 -7.05 2.46
N PRO A 191 -3.58 -7.73 1.45
CA PRO A 191 -3.30 -9.17 1.54
C PRO A 191 -2.16 -9.53 2.50
N MET A 192 -1.35 -8.56 2.90
CA MET A 192 -0.29 -8.77 3.90
C MET A 192 -0.81 -8.87 5.34
N LEU A 193 -2.06 -8.50 5.60
CA LEU A 193 -2.68 -8.58 6.92
C LEU A 193 -3.21 -10.00 7.14
N ARG A 194 -2.83 -10.62 8.26
CA ARG A 194 -3.08 -12.04 8.55
C ARG A 194 -4.33 -12.27 9.40
N SER A 195 -4.77 -11.27 10.18
CA SER A 195 -5.96 -11.39 11.01
C SER A 195 -7.22 -11.52 10.17
N GLU A 196 -8.15 -12.38 10.56
CA GLU A 196 -9.44 -12.60 9.86
C GLU A 196 -10.52 -11.58 10.25
N GLY A 197 -10.15 -10.41 10.72
CA GLY A 197 -11.09 -9.37 11.19
C GLY A 197 -10.33 -8.31 11.93
N LEU A 198 -10.94 -7.74 12.96
CA LEU A 198 -10.25 -6.81 13.85
C LEU A 198 -9.10 -7.52 14.57
N PRO A 199 -7.90 -6.93 14.63
CA PRO A 199 -6.79 -7.51 15.37
C PRO A 199 -7.14 -7.61 16.86
N GLN A 200 -6.70 -8.69 17.50
CA GLN A 200 -6.77 -8.80 18.94
C GLN A 200 -5.69 -7.92 19.54
N LEU A 201 -6.07 -6.77 20.06
CA LEU A 201 -5.16 -5.83 20.71
C LEU A 201 -4.64 -6.46 22.00
N LYS A 202 -3.36 -6.77 22.05
CA LYS A 202 -2.71 -7.34 23.22
C LYS A 202 -2.64 -6.28 24.31
N ASN A 203 -3.10 -6.63 25.53
CA ASN A 203 -3.13 -5.74 26.70
C ASN A 203 -4.17 -4.61 26.67
N SER A 204 -5.14 -4.60 25.76
CA SER A 204 -6.32 -3.76 25.92
C SER A 204 -7.29 -4.43 26.89
N SER A 205 -7.70 -3.72 27.94
CA SER A 205 -8.82 -4.17 28.77
C SER A 205 -10.09 -4.26 27.89
N PRO A 206 -10.93 -5.32 28.02
CA PRO A 206 -12.20 -5.38 27.31
C PRO A 206 -13.17 -4.23 27.60
N GLU A 207 -12.90 -3.47 28.66
CA GLU A 207 -13.68 -2.32 29.12
C GLU A 207 -13.03 -0.97 28.78
N ALA A 208 -11.87 -0.95 28.11
CA ALA A 208 -11.18 0.29 27.75
C ALA A 208 -11.98 1.09 26.72
N THR A 209 -12.31 2.34 27.07
CA THR A 209 -12.91 3.32 26.18
C THR A 209 -11.84 4.30 25.69
N PRO A 210 -11.94 4.87 24.47
CA PRO A 210 -11.04 5.96 24.09
C PRO A 210 -11.11 7.10 25.13
N PRO A 211 -10.01 7.61 25.70
CA PRO A 211 -8.61 7.55 25.28
C PRO A 211 -7.72 6.48 25.96
N ASP A 212 -8.31 5.43 26.57
CA ASP A 212 -7.61 4.49 27.44
C ASP A 212 -6.83 3.39 26.69
N TYR A 213 -6.66 3.52 25.35
CA TYR A 213 -5.88 2.57 24.54
C TYR A 213 -4.36 2.80 24.57
N VAL A 214 -3.87 3.62 25.50
CA VAL A 214 -2.44 3.83 25.72
C VAL A 214 -1.91 2.75 26.65
N THR A 215 -0.73 2.21 26.39
CA THR A 215 -0.07 1.24 27.28
C THR A 215 0.27 1.90 28.61
N GLU A 216 0.01 1.20 29.76
CA GLU A 216 0.33 1.71 31.10
C GLU A 216 1.83 1.78 31.38
N ALA A 217 2.64 1.03 30.62
CA ALA A 217 4.09 0.97 30.76
C ALA A 217 4.79 1.20 29.43
N ALA A 218 6.00 1.73 29.47
CA ALA A 218 6.85 1.85 28.30
C ALA A 218 7.14 0.47 27.69
N PRO A 219 7.26 0.34 26.36
CA PRO A 219 7.56 -0.94 25.72
C PRO A 219 8.97 -1.42 26.04
N ASP A 220 9.18 -2.74 26.06
CA ASP A 220 10.51 -3.34 26.18
C ASP A 220 11.39 -2.97 24.97
N THR A 221 10.77 -2.89 23.80
CA THR A 221 11.44 -2.49 22.55
C THR A 221 10.59 -1.48 21.79
N LEU A 222 11.13 -0.28 21.59
CA LEU A 222 10.53 0.75 20.76
C LEU A 222 11.15 0.70 19.36
N VAL A 223 10.37 0.31 18.35
CA VAL A 223 10.81 0.14 16.97
C VAL A 223 10.35 1.33 16.12
N PHE A 224 11.28 2.12 15.62
CA PHE A 224 10.97 3.14 14.61
C PHE A 224 11.16 2.57 13.21
N ALA A 225 10.10 2.61 12.40
CA ALA A 225 10.10 2.18 11.00
C ALA A 225 10.14 3.39 10.06
N PRO A 226 11.33 3.79 9.54
CA PRO A 226 11.48 4.93 8.65
C PRO A 226 10.95 4.67 7.26
N GLN A 227 10.59 5.76 6.57
CA GLN A 227 10.37 5.78 5.13
C GLN A 227 11.47 6.57 4.42
N ALA A 228 11.76 6.21 3.15
CA ALA A 228 12.83 6.88 2.40
C ALA A 228 12.60 8.38 2.19
N LYS A 229 11.35 8.78 1.99
CA LYS A 229 10.99 10.14 1.55
C LYS A 229 10.31 10.99 2.62
N VAL A 230 9.86 10.40 3.71
CA VAL A 230 9.12 11.14 4.74
C VAL A 230 9.63 10.79 6.15
N PRO A 231 9.78 11.83 6.97
CA PRO A 231 9.80 13.24 6.61
C PRO A 231 10.97 13.56 5.65
N ALA A 232 10.81 14.57 4.80
CA ALA A 232 11.80 14.89 3.78
C ALA A 232 12.99 15.68 4.34
N GLU A 233 12.73 16.58 5.26
CA GLU A 233 13.72 17.51 5.78
C GLU A 233 14.62 16.84 6.84
N ARG A 234 15.91 17.20 6.82
CA ARG A 234 16.89 16.67 7.79
C ARG A 234 16.50 17.02 9.23
N VAL A 235 16.02 18.23 9.47
CA VAL A 235 15.65 18.70 10.81
C VAL A 235 14.52 17.87 11.42
N ASP A 236 13.55 17.45 10.61
CA ASP A 236 12.45 16.61 11.06
C ASP A 236 12.92 15.19 11.42
N ARG A 237 13.86 14.66 10.63
CA ARG A 237 14.51 13.37 10.94
C ARG A 237 15.37 13.42 12.20
N GLU A 238 16.09 14.53 12.40
CA GLU A 238 16.84 14.79 13.63
C GLU A 238 15.91 14.86 14.84
N ALA A 239 14.73 15.47 14.72
CA ALA A 239 13.73 15.50 15.77
C ALA A 239 13.23 14.11 16.15
N VAL A 240 13.01 13.20 15.16
CA VAL A 240 12.66 11.80 15.44
C VAL A 240 13.79 11.09 16.18
N VAL A 241 15.06 11.24 15.73
CA VAL A 241 16.20 10.60 16.41
C VAL A 241 16.38 11.16 17.82
N ALA A 242 16.12 12.45 18.04
CA ALA A 242 16.15 13.08 19.35
C ALA A 242 15.12 12.46 20.31
N ALA A 243 13.87 12.27 19.86
CA ALA A 243 12.83 11.64 20.65
C ALA A 243 13.16 10.17 21.00
N LEU A 244 13.75 9.42 20.06
CA LEU A 244 14.23 8.05 20.31
C LEU A 244 15.39 8.02 21.31
N ALA A 245 16.30 9.01 21.25
CA ALA A 245 17.40 9.14 22.20
C ALA A 245 16.89 9.48 23.60
N GLU A 246 15.92 10.39 23.71
CA GLU A 246 15.26 10.75 24.97
C GLU A 246 14.53 9.54 25.57
N PHE A 247 13.81 8.76 24.75
CA PHE A 247 13.21 7.50 25.19
C PHE A 247 14.27 6.55 25.74
N ALA A 248 15.37 6.32 25.01
CA ALA A 248 16.43 5.40 25.42
C ALA A 248 17.14 5.86 26.70
N ASP A 249 17.28 7.17 26.93
CA ASP A 249 17.86 7.73 28.15
C ASP A 249 16.92 7.58 29.34
N GLY A 250 15.63 7.86 29.15
CA GLY A 250 14.59 7.80 30.19
C GLY A 250 14.16 6.39 30.58
N HIS A 251 14.37 5.39 29.71
CA HIS A 251 13.93 4.00 29.93
C HIS A 251 15.11 3.02 29.85
N PRO A 252 15.93 2.91 30.92
CA PRO A 252 17.18 2.14 30.91
C PRO A 252 16.99 0.64 30.67
N ASP A 253 15.83 0.07 30.94
CA ASP A 253 15.51 -1.33 30.74
C ASP A 253 14.90 -1.62 29.35
N SER A 254 14.63 -0.57 28.55
CA SER A 254 14.07 -0.66 27.21
C SER A 254 15.13 -0.47 26.12
N THR A 255 14.86 -0.99 24.93
CA THR A 255 15.71 -0.83 23.73
C THR A 255 14.99 0.03 22.70
N ALA A 256 15.67 1.05 22.14
CA ALA A 256 15.20 1.79 20.98
C ALA A 256 15.87 1.23 19.72
N VAL A 257 15.08 0.92 18.69
CA VAL A 257 15.58 0.36 17.41
C VAL A 257 15.14 1.23 16.24
N ILE A 258 16.06 1.68 15.41
CA ILE A 258 15.74 2.20 14.08
C ILE A 258 15.82 1.03 13.10
N LYS A 259 14.68 0.54 12.63
CA LYS A 259 14.57 -0.57 11.67
C LYS A 259 14.90 -0.06 10.27
N MET A 260 16.16 -0.23 9.87
CA MET A 260 16.66 0.21 8.55
C MET A 260 16.00 -0.56 7.41
N ARG A 261 15.84 0.09 6.27
CA ARG A 261 15.20 -0.50 5.07
C ARG A 261 16.17 -1.39 4.29
N SER A 262 17.45 -1.01 4.26
CA SER A 262 18.53 -1.69 3.56
C SER A 262 19.82 -1.55 4.34
N ARG A 263 20.81 -2.38 4.02
CA ARG A 263 22.17 -2.21 4.51
C ARG A 263 22.91 -1.13 3.74
N PRO A 264 23.91 -0.47 4.31
CA PRO A 264 24.75 0.48 3.58
C PRO A 264 25.35 -0.17 2.32
N GLY A 265 25.11 0.45 1.14
CA GLY A 265 25.61 -0.05 -0.15
C GLY A 265 24.65 -0.96 -0.91
N GLU A 266 23.53 -1.36 -0.34
CA GLU A 266 22.48 -2.08 -1.06
C GLU A 266 21.64 -1.11 -1.93
N PHE A 267 21.10 -1.63 -3.04
CA PHE A 267 20.27 -0.85 -3.94
C PHE A 267 18.87 -0.61 -3.33
N GLU A 268 18.46 0.63 -3.23
CA GLU A 268 17.12 1.01 -2.77
C GLU A 268 16.23 1.49 -3.91
N THR A 269 14.97 1.08 -3.91
CA THR A 269 13.95 1.54 -4.85
C THR A 269 13.71 3.06 -4.75
N HIS A 270 13.93 3.62 -3.56
CA HIS A 270 13.79 5.04 -3.26
C HIS A 270 15.04 5.54 -2.54
N HIS A 271 15.75 6.45 -3.16
CA HIS A 271 16.92 7.09 -2.56
C HIS A 271 16.53 7.92 -1.34
N GLU A 272 17.17 7.65 -0.22
CA GLU A 272 17.03 8.41 1.02
C GLU A 272 17.99 9.61 0.97
N GLN A 273 17.45 10.82 1.07
CA GLN A 273 18.27 12.05 0.96
C GLN A 273 19.08 12.32 2.23
N HIS A 274 18.53 11.97 3.39
CA HIS A 274 19.12 12.13 4.70
C HIS A 274 18.99 10.82 5.47
N SER A 275 20.08 10.06 5.53
CA SER A 275 20.06 8.73 6.15
C SER A 275 19.92 8.82 7.67
N TYR A 276 19.05 8.00 8.25
CA TYR A 276 18.96 7.85 9.70
C TYR A 276 20.25 7.27 10.30
N PHE A 277 21.00 6.48 9.53
CA PHE A 277 22.33 6.02 9.93
C PHE A 277 23.28 7.20 10.17
N GLU A 278 23.37 8.14 9.21
CA GLU A 278 24.25 9.31 9.31
C GLU A 278 23.82 10.25 10.44
N ILE A 279 22.50 10.43 10.62
CA ILE A 279 21.96 11.29 11.68
C ILE A 279 22.27 10.68 13.05
N LEU A 280 22.09 9.38 13.24
CA LEU A 280 22.41 8.72 14.50
C LEU A 280 23.91 8.77 14.81
N ASP A 281 24.77 8.56 13.80
CA ASP A 281 26.24 8.67 13.95
C ASP A 281 26.65 10.10 14.38
N ASP A 282 26.03 11.14 13.81
CA ASP A 282 26.24 12.54 14.22
C ASP A 282 25.80 12.76 15.68
N PHE A 283 24.65 12.20 16.11
CA PHE A 283 24.18 12.27 17.49
C PHE A 283 25.13 11.59 18.47
N ARG A 284 25.68 10.42 18.11
CA ARG A 284 26.68 9.69 18.89
C ARG A 284 27.99 10.49 18.99
N THR A 285 28.46 11.05 17.87
CA THR A 285 29.67 11.91 17.83
C THR A 285 29.49 13.12 18.75
N ARG A 286 28.33 13.72 18.78
CA ARG A 286 27.96 14.85 19.65
C ARG A 286 27.68 14.43 21.09
N ARG A 287 27.70 13.14 21.40
CA ARG A 287 27.41 12.54 22.70
C ARG A 287 26.02 12.96 23.26
N VAL A 288 25.00 12.94 22.39
CA VAL A 288 23.62 13.18 22.84
C VAL A 288 23.21 12.04 23.79
N PRO A 289 22.67 12.33 24.98
CA PRO A 289 22.21 11.31 25.92
C PRO A 289 21.26 10.31 25.24
N GLY A 290 21.39 9.05 25.56
CA GLY A 290 20.59 7.97 24.96
C GLY A 290 20.97 7.53 23.54
N ALA A 291 21.68 8.35 22.74
CA ALA A 291 22.00 8.02 21.33
C ALA A 291 22.82 6.75 21.17
N GLU A 292 23.75 6.44 22.10
CA GLU A 292 24.54 5.21 22.08
C GLU A 292 23.69 3.95 22.32
N ARG A 293 22.51 4.10 22.88
CA ARG A 293 21.59 3.00 23.22
C ARG A 293 20.57 2.72 22.13
N ILE A 294 20.55 3.54 21.06
CA ILE A 294 19.72 3.27 19.87
C ILE A 294 20.42 2.24 19.01
N GLU A 295 19.73 1.17 18.68
CA GLU A 295 20.22 0.11 17.79
C GLU A 295 19.76 0.32 16.35
N LEU A 296 20.56 -0.17 15.38
CA LEU A 296 20.14 -0.23 13.97
C LEU A 296 19.75 -1.67 13.63
N GLY A 297 18.47 -1.87 13.34
CA GLY A 297 17.91 -3.17 12.99
C GLY A 297 17.88 -3.39 11.47
N TYR A 298 18.24 -4.59 11.01
CA TYR A 298 18.19 -5.01 9.61
C TYR A 298 17.44 -6.34 9.49
N GLY A 299 16.76 -6.55 8.38
CA GLY A 299 15.99 -7.76 8.13
C GLY A 299 14.47 -7.50 8.07
N PRO A 300 13.64 -8.54 8.09
CA PRO A 300 12.19 -8.40 8.05
C PRO A 300 11.66 -7.64 9.26
N LEU A 301 10.62 -6.80 9.05
CA LEU A 301 9.98 -6.08 10.16
C LEU A 301 9.41 -7.05 11.21
N SER A 302 8.96 -8.22 10.75
CA SER A 302 8.41 -9.27 11.62
C SER A 302 9.31 -9.69 12.79
N ASP A 303 10.61 -9.58 12.61
CA ASP A 303 11.60 -10.00 13.61
C ASP A 303 11.71 -8.99 14.77
N PHE A 304 11.22 -7.77 14.54
CA PHE A 304 11.20 -6.69 15.53
C PHE A 304 9.83 -6.51 16.18
N LEU A 305 8.76 -7.03 15.57
CA LEU A 305 7.40 -6.96 16.07
C LEU A 305 7.09 -8.18 16.96
N THR A 306 7.61 -8.16 18.17
CA THR A 306 7.47 -9.21 19.19
C THR A 306 6.58 -8.76 20.35
N ASP A 307 6.23 -9.68 21.25
CA ASP A 307 5.54 -9.33 22.50
C ASP A 307 6.43 -8.36 23.31
N GLY A 308 5.83 -7.33 23.87
CA GLY A 308 6.55 -6.25 24.58
C GLY A 308 7.11 -5.15 23.66
N SER A 309 7.03 -5.30 22.31
CA SER A 309 7.42 -4.21 21.41
C SER A 309 6.30 -3.21 21.16
N ALA A 310 6.68 -2.00 20.72
CA ALA A 310 5.79 -1.01 20.14
C ALA A 310 6.40 -0.44 18.86
N LEU A 311 5.57 -0.05 17.91
CA LEU A 311 6.00 0.54 16.64
C LEU A 311 5.72 2.03 16.60
N VAL A 312 6.69 2.79 16.09
CA VAL A 312 6.54 4.22 15.77
C VAL A 312 6.88 4.44 14.31
N THR A 313 6.10 5.24 13.61
CA THR A 313 6.38 5.62 12.21
C THR A 313 5.68 6.94 11.84
N VAL A 314 6.02 7.52 10.68
CA VAL A 314 5.30 8.68 10.15
C VAL A 314 4.16 8.26 9.22
N SER A 315 4.40 7.26 8.34
CA SER A 315 3.44 6.93 7.25
C SER A 315 3.70 5.54 6.63
N SER A 316 4.33 4.62 7.34
CA SER A 316 4.68 3.32 6.74
C SER A 316 3.51 2.33 6.82
N THR A 317 3.39 1.45 5.80
CA THR A 317 2.55 0.24 5.89
C THR A 317 2.97 -0.69 7.04
N ALA A 318 4.18 -0.50 7.58
CA ALA A 318 4.63 -1.12 8.82
C ALA A 318 3.66 -0.91 9.99
N ALA A 319 2.96 0.24 10.02
CA ALA A 319 1.91 0.51 11.02
C ALA A 319 0.79 -0.53 10.92
N LEU A 320 0.31 -0.84 9.72
CA LEU A 320 -0.74 -1.83 9.52
C LEU A 320 -0.27 -3.24 9.87
N GLU A 321 1.00 -3.59 9.56
CA GLU A 321 1.57 -4.89 9.95
C GLU A 321 1.73 -5.02 11.48
N SER A 322 2.05 -3.93 12.17
CA SER A 322 2.14 -3.87 13.65
C SER A 322 0.77 -4.02 14.28
N ILE A 323 -0.20 -3.24 13.83
CA ILE A 323 -1.59 -3.27 14.29
C ILE A 323 -2.18 -4.68 14.08
N ASP A 324 -1.94 -5.32 12.92
CA ASP A 324 -2.42 -6.66 12.61
C ASP A 324 -1.93 -7.73 13.61
N ARG A 325 -0.77 -7.50 14.24
CA ARG A 325 -0.20 -8.36 15.28
C ARG A 325 -0.68 -8.00 16.69
N GLY A 326 -1.53 -7.00 16.82
CA GLY A 326 -1.98 -6.48 18.11
C GLY A 326 -0.88 -5.75 18.89
N ILE A 327 0.09 -5.16 18.20
CA ILE A 327 1.22 -4.45 18.78
C ILE A 327 0.90 -2.95 18.83
N PRO A 328 1.15 -2.27 19.99
CA PRO A 328 0.96 -0.84 20.12
C PRO A 328 1.68 -0.07 19.00
N THR A 329 1.00 0.92 18.42
CA THR A 329 1.51 1.64 17.24
C THR A 329 1.21 3.12 17.35
N LEU A 330 2.22 3.97 17.12
CA LEU A 330 2.08 5.42 17.10
C LEU A 330 2.47 5.99 15.74
N LEU A 331 1.57 6.79 15.18
CA LEU A 331 1.81 7.62 13.99
C LEU A 331 2.19 9.03 14.46
N ILE A 332 3.41 9.47 14.13
CA ILE A 332 3.92 10.78 14.53
C ILE A 332 3.09 11.88 13.87
N SER A 333 2.47 12.73 14.70
CA SER A 333 1.58 13.82 14.27
C SER A 333 2.26 15.18 14.15
N ASP A 334 3.48 15.36 14.68
CA ASP A 334 4.19 16.64 14.68
C ASP A 334 4.41 17.21 13.29
N PHE A 335 4.49 16.37 12.28
CA PHE A 335 4.68 16.77 10.88
C PHE A 335 3.35 17.01 10.15
N GLY A 336 2.21 16.78 10.84
CA GLY A 336 0.86 16.88 10.28
C GLY A 336 0.43 15.65 9.50
N PHE A 337 -0.82 15.69 8.99
CA PHE A 337 -1.40 14.68 8.10
C PHE A 337 -1.70 15.33 6.76
N ASN A 338 -1.05 14.88 5.69
CA ASN A 338 -1.20 15.46 4.36
C ASN A 338 -0.72 14.51 3.26
N ALA A 339 -1.07 14.85 2.02
CA ALA A 339 -0.72 14.08 0.83
C ALA A 339 0.80 13.95 0.56
N GLU A 340 1.62 14.88 1.06
CA GLU A 340 3.08 14.83 0.88
C GLU A 340 3.72 13.79 1.79
N LEU A 341 3.16 13.65 3.00
CA LEU A 341 3.58 12.65 3.97
C LEU A 341 2.93 11.27 3.71
N LEU A 342 1.90 11.19 2.88
CA LEU A 342 1.16 9.97 2.54
C LEU A 342 0.51 9.30 3.77
N ASN A 343 0.13 10.09 4.78
CA ASN A 343 -0.38 9.62 6.07
C ASN A 343 -1.81 10.07 6.39
N GLU A 344 -2.50 10.71 5.46
CA GLU A 344 -3.88 11.20 5.63
C GLU A 344 -4.86 10.10 6.10
N VAL A 345 -4.63 8.87 5.70
CA VAL A 345 -5.45 7.72 6.10
C VAL A 345 -5.47 7.47 7.61
N PHE A 346 -4.41 7.90 8.32
CA PHE A 346 -4.30 7.71 9.76
C PHE A 346 -4.90 8.87 10.59
N GLU A 347 -5.33 9.93 9.93
CA GLU A 347 -6.06 11.01 10.61
C GLU A 347 -7.33 10.45 11.26
N GLY A 348 -7.51 10.73 12.55
CA GLY A 348 -8.63 10.19 13.33
C GLY A 348 -8.53 8.70 13.69
N SER A 349 -7.37 8.06 13.49
CA SER A 349 -7.19 6.63 13.82
C SER A 349 -7.13 6.33 15.32
N GLY A 350 -6.96 7.33 16.18
CA GLY A 350 -6.69 7.12 17.61
C GLY A 350 -5.24 6.69 17.93
N ALA A 351 -4.48 6.22 16.92
CA ALA A 351 -3.07 5.80 17.09
C ALA A 351 -2.07 6.92 16.77
N THR A 352 -2.49 8.17 16.81
CA THR A 352 -1.63 9.34 16.55
C THR A 352 -1.05 9.88 17.86
N GLY A 353 0.20 10.30 17.82
CA GLY A 353 0.87 10.91 18.98
C GLY A 353 2.01 11.82 18.55
N THR A 354 2.58 12.52 19.52
CA THR A 354 3.66 13.48 19.32
C THR A 354 5.03 12.84 19.53
N LEU A 355 6.10 13.54 19.14
CA LEU A 355 7.47 13.17 19.49
C LEU A 355 7.69 13.12 21.01
N ALA A 356 6.95 13.94 21.78
CA ALA A 356 6.98 13.85 23.25
C ALA A 356 6.37 12.54 23.76
N ASP A 357 5.31 12.02 23.12
CA ASP A 357 4.73 10.72 23.47
C ASP A 357 5.70 9.57 23.10
N VAL A 358 6.44 9.70 22.01
CA VAL A 358 7.52 8.77 21.65
C VAL A 358 8.60 8.76 22.72
N ALA A 359 9.07 9.93 23.16
CA ALA A 359 10.09 10.06 24.20
C ALA A 359 9.61 9.50 25.56
N ALA A 360 8.33 9.65 25.86
CA ALA A 360 7.71 9.12 27.10
C ALA A 360 7.40 7.61 27.00
N GLY A 361 7.50 6.98 25.83
CA GLY A 361 7.09 5.60 25.61
C GLY A 361 5.56 5.39 25.67
N SER A 362 4.78 6.46 25.52
CA SER A 362 3.31 6.45 25.57
C SER A 362 2.74 6.08 24.22
N ILE A 363 2.64 4.78 23.94
CA ILE A 363 2.22 4.23 22.64
C ILE A 363 0.87 3.53 22.82
N GLY A 364 -0.05 3.80 21.91
CA GLY A 364 -1.42 3.29 22.01
C GLY A 364 -1.83 2.34 20.89
N PHE A 365 -3.13 2.14 20.79
CA PHE A 365 -3.76 1.34 19.75
C PHE A 365 -4.75 2.21 18.97
N PRO A 366 -5.00 1.89 17.69
CA PRO A 366 -6.00 2.57 16.92
C PRO A 366 -7.42 2.24 17.41
N ASP A 367 -8.33 3.15 17.11
CA ASP A 367 -9.75 2.99 17.36
C ASP A 367 -10.32 1.79 16.59
N PRO A 368 -11.05 0.87 17.24
CA PRO A 368 -11.66 -0.29 16.58
C PRO A 368 -12.64 0.10 15.46
N GLU A 369 -13.34 1.21 15.58
CA GLU A 369 -14.26 1.71 14.56
C GLU A 369 -13.48 2.15 13.32
N TRP A 370 -12.40 2.91 13.52
CA TRP A 370 -11.48 3.26 12.43
C TRP A 370 -10.86 2.02 11.75
N LEU A 371 -10.48 1.02 12.53
CA LEU A 371 -9.94 -0.25 11.99
C LEU A 371 -10.95 -0.92 11.06
N ALA A 372 -12.22 -1.05 11.50
CA ALA A 372 -13.29 -1.69 10.72
C ALA A 372 -13.61 -0.93 9.42
N GLU A 373 -13.53 0.39 9.45
CA GLU A 373 -13.80 1.25 8.29
C GLU A 373 -12.62 1.34 7.30
N ASN A 374 -11.43 0.97 7.74
CA ASN A 374 -10.23 1.07 6.91
C ASN A 374 -9.74 -0.32 6.47
N TYR A 375 -8.52 -0.71 6.85
CA TYR A 375 -7.84 -1.88 6.29
C TYR A 375 -8.22 -3.21 6.93
N PHE A 376 -8.93 -3.19 8.08
CA PHE A 376 -9.27 -4.36 8.87
C PHE A 376 -10.73 -4.79 8.74
N HIS A 377 -11.39 -4.36 7.67
CA HIS A 377 -12.75 -4.80 7.35
C HIS A 377 -12.82 -6.32 7.10
N ALA A 378 -14.00 -6.90 7.33
CA ALA A 378 -14.22 -8.34 7.13
C ALA A 378 -14.04 -8.73 5.65
N GLN A 379 -13.56 -9.94 5.42
CA GLN A 379 -13.53 -10.57 4.09
C GLN A 379 -14.75 -11.47 3.94
N ASP A 380 -15.60 -11.15 2.96
CA ASP A 380 -16.84 -11.88 2.68
C ASP A 380 -16.82 -12.64 1.34
N GLY A 381 -15.66 -12.75 0.72
CA GLY A 381 -15.48 -13.34 -0.61
C GLY A 381 -15.97 -12.46 -1.77
N GLN A 382 -16.31 -11.20 -1.53
CA GLN A 382 -16.82 -10.28 -2.56
C GLN A 382 -15.83 -10.09 -3.71
N LEU A 383 -14.54 -9.90 -3.41
CA LEU A 383 -13.51 -9.74 -4.45
C LEU A 383 -13.51 -10.92 -5.43
N ARG A 384 -13.57 -12.18 -4.91
CA ARG A 384 -13.61 -13.39 -5.76
C ARG A 384 -14.84 -13.40 -6.66
N ARG A 385 -16.01 -12.99 -6.16
CA ARG A 385 -17.24 -12.87 -6.95
C ARG A 385 -17.11 -11.83 -8.06
N ASP A 386 -16.59 -10.65 -7.74
CA ASP A 386 -16.41 -9.54 -8.68
C ASP A 386 -15.41 -9.88 -9.79
N LEU A 387 -14.29 -10.51 -9.44
CA LEU A 387 -13.32 -11.03 -10.42
C LEU A 387 -13.97 -12.11 -11.31
N GLY A 388 -14.84 -12.96 -10.78
CA GLY A 388 -15.62 -13.94 -11.56
C GLY A 388 -16.54 -13.29 -12.59
N LEU A 389 -17.22 -12.21 -12.21
CA LEU A 389 -18.07 -11.44 -13.12
C LEU A 389 -17.23 -10.76 -14.21
N LEU A 390 -16.06 -10.23 -13.86
CA LEU A 390 -15.12 -9.66 -14.84
C LEU A 390 -14.61 -10.71 -15.83
N ALA A 391 -14.23 -11.89 -15.35
CA ALA A 391 -13.79 -13.01 -16.18
C ALA A 391 -14.91 -13.46 -17.14
N THR A 392 -16.13 -13.60 -16.66
CA THR A 392 -17.29 -13.94 -17.48
C THR A 392 -17.54 -12.91 -18.60
N ARG A 393 -17.45 -11.62 -18.26
CA ARG A 393 -17.58 -10.54 -19.25
C ARG A 393 -16.44 -10.54 -20.27
N ALA A 394 -15.23 -10.89 -19.85
CA ALA A 394 -14.08 -11.03 -20.75
C ALA A 394 -14.30 -12.16 -21.76
N GLN A 395 -14.69 -13.34 -21.29
CA GLN A 395 -14.99 -14.52 -22.11
C GLN A 395 -16.14 -14.26 -23.09
N ALA A 396 -17.17 -13.52 -22.68
CA ALA A 396 -18.30 -13.13 -23.51
C ALA A 396 -18.01 -11.95 -24.48
N GLY A 397 -16.80 -11.36 -24.43
CA GLY A 397 -16.48 -10.18 -25.24
C GLY A 397 -17.25 -8.90 -24.86
N GLN A 398 -17.76 -8.84 -23.64
CA GLN A 398 -18.65 -7.76 -23.13
C GLN A 398 -17.89 -6.69 -22.33
N LEU A 399 -16.56 -6.71 -22.36
CA LEU A 399 -15.76 -5.67 -21.71
C LEU A 399 -15.90 -4.30 -22.40
N PRO A 400 -15.82 -3.20 -21.65
CA PRO A 400 -15.97 -1.85 -22.21
C PRO A 400 -14.99 -1.56 -23.34
N ASN A 401 -15.46 -0.85 -24.37
CA ASN A 401 -14.62 -0.40 -25.46
C ASN A 401 -13.76 0.80 -25.01
N ARG A 402 -12.43 0.63 -25.04
CA ARG A 402 -11.45 1.63 -24.56
C ARG A 402 -10.60 2.24 -25.69
N ARG A 403 -11.11 2.29 -26.94
CA ARG A 403 -10.34 2.79 -28.10
C ARG A 403 -9.79 4.21 -27.90
N SER A 404 -10.56 5.12 -27.29
CA SER A 404 -10.10 6.48 -27.01
C SER A 404 -8.96 6.50 -25.97
N ALA A 405 -9.06 5.67 -24.93
CA ALA A 405 -8.02 5.49 -23.92
C ALA A 405 -6.75 4.86 -24.52
N LEU A 406 -6.91 3.89 -25.43
CA LEU A 406 -5.82 3.21 -26.13
C LEU A 406 -4.92 4.21 -26.87
N PHE A 407 -5.49 5.15 -27.62
CA PHE A 407 -4.72 6.15 -28.33
C PHE A 407 -3.91 7.05 -27.39
N LYS A 408 -4.55 7.50 -26.30
CA LYS A 408 -3.88 8.31 -25.27
C LYS A 408 -2.76 7.54 -24.57
N GLN A 409 -2.98 6.25 -24.29
CA GLN A 409 -1.99 5.37 -23.67
C GLN A 409 -0.76 5.21 -24.56
N LYS A 410 -0.94 4.89 -25.85
CA LYS A 410 0.15 4.80 -26.83
C LYS A 410 0.96 6.10 -26.90
N ARG A 411 0.30 7.25 -27.01
CA ARG A 411 0.99 8.55 -27.03
C ARG A 411 1.78 8.82 -25.75
N MET A 412 1.27 8.41 -24.60
CA MET A 412 1.96 8.59 -23.33
C MET A 412 3.23 7.75 -23.28
N LEU A 413 3.18 6.47 -23.66
CA LEU A 413 4.35 5.57 -23.68
C LEU A 413 5.41 6.04 -24.67
N ILE A 414 5.03 6.40 -25.91
CA ILE A 414 5.96 6.97 -26.89
C ILE A 414 6.66 8.22 -26.35
N ARG A 415 5.93 9.11 -25.67
CA ARG A 415 6.54 10.30 -25.05
C ARG A 415 7.48 9.95 -23.89
N ALA A 416 7.19 8.89 -23.14
CA ALA A 416 8.06 8.43 -22.08
C ALA A 416 9.37 7.86 -22.65
N GLU A 417 9.30 7.04 -23.69
CA GLU A 417 10.46 6.50 -24.40
C GLU A 417 11.30 7.60 -25.06
N LEU A 418 10.67 8.55 -25.73
CA LEU A 418 11.39 9.70 -26.33
C LEU A 418 12.15 10.53 -25.27
N ARG A 419 11.63 10.61 -24.03
CA ARG A 419 12.31 11.33 -22.94
C ARG A 419 13.56 10.62 -22.45
N THR A 420 13.58 9.30 -22.46
CA THR A 420 14.76 8.52 -22.05
C THR A 420 15.90 8.62 -23.07
N VAL A 421 15.58 8.81 -24.34
CA VAL A 421 16.55 8.95 -25.45
C VAL A 421 16.95 10.42 -25.69
N THR A 422 16.16 11.38 -25.21
CA THR A 422 16.40 12.82 -25.46
C THR A 422 17.42 13.39 -24.47
N PRO A 423 18.53 14.02 -24.93
CA PRO A 423 19.53 14.62 -24.03
C PRO A 423 18.94 15.66 -23.08
N ALA A 424 19.42 15.69 -21.84
CA ALA A 424 18.92 16.57 -20.77
C ALA A 424 18.78 18.07 -21.16
N PRO A 425 19.68 18.70 -21.94
CA PRO A 425 19.53 20.09 -22.38
C PRO A 425 18.28 20.35 -23.22
N VAL A 426 17.92 19.41 -24.11
CA VAL A 426 16.74 19.52 -24.98
C VAL A 426 15.45 19.41 -24.16
N VAL A 427 15.43 18.52 -23.17
CA VAL A 427 14.29 18.38 -22.22
C VAL A 427 14.10 19.65 -21.39
N SER A 428 15.20 20.27 -20.94
CA SER A 428 15.14 21.49 -20.14
C SER A 428 14.66 22.70 -20.96
N ALA A 429 15.10 22.84 -22.21
CA ALA A 429 14.64 23.88 -23.14
C ALA A 429 13.14 23.75 -23.44
N TYR A 430 12.66 22.52 -23.68
CA TYR A 430 11.23 22.25 -23.89
C TYR A 430 10.37 22.56 -22.67
N ARG A 431 10.86 22.27 -21.45
CA ARG A 431 10.15 22.62 -20.19
C ARG A 431 10.05 24.13 -20.01
N LYS A 432 11.11 24.90 -20.34
CA LYS A 432 11.09 26.37 -20.30
C LYS A 432 10.06 26.96 -21.25
N LEU A 433 10.01 26.47 -22.49
CA LEU A 433 9.05 26.93 -23.52
C LEU A 433 7.58 26.61 -23.17
N ARG A 434 7.32 25.63 -22.33
CA ARG A 434 5.96 25.24 -21.91
C ARG A 434 5.48 25.98 -20.66
N ARG A 435 6.38 26.59 -19.88
CA ARG A 435 6.03 27.46 -18.73
C ARG A 435 5.69 28.88 -19.14
N THR A 436 6.00 29.27 -20.36
CA THR A 436 5.75 30.60 -20.94
C THR A 436 4.49 30.66 -21.83
N ARG A 437 3.73 29.61 -21.89
CA ARG A 437 2.40 29.53 -22.50
C ARG A 437 1.38 29.07 -21.44
#